data_063a456bbab557f33342ca1aa2c71aa3
#
_entry.id   063a456bbab557f33342ca1aa2c71aa3
#
_cell.length_a   1.000
_cell.length_b   1.000
_cell.length_c   1.000
_cell.angle_alpha   90.00
_cell.angle_beta   90.00
_cell.angle_gamma   90.00
#
_symmetry.space_group_name_H-M   'P 1'
#
loop_
_entity.id
_entity.type
_entity.pdbx_description
1 polymer ?
#
loop_
_entity_poly.entity_id
_entity_poly.type
_entity_poly.pdbx_seq_one_letter_code
_entity_poly.pdbx_strand_id
1 'polypeptide(L)'
;MGTGGAKSGVMKTILIVGIGTGNPEHLTVQAINALNRADVLFIPEKGESKIGLAAVRHEIVGRYVSNPAARVVAYGVPQRDAGNPDYQESVDAWHDRLAQIIAGLLEDVHEGGAGAFLVWGDPGLYDSTIRIVGRLRGDFRVEVIAGITAVQALTAAHGIGLNRIGEPVLITTGRQLGAVAQDTVVMLDGQLA
;
A
#
# COMPACT_ATOMS: atom_id res chain seq x y z
N MET A 1 -8.78 22.84 -39.91
CA MET A 1 -8.65 21.40 -39.61
C MET A 1 -7.28 21.18 -38.98
N GLY A 2 -7.23 21.19 -37.64
CA GLY A 2 -6.01 20.96 -36.89
C GLY A 2 -6.10 19.57 -36.28
N THR A 3 -5.40 18.61 -36.84
CA THR A 3 -5.24 17.27 -36.31
C THR A 3 -4.35 17.37 -35.09
N GLY A 4 -4.96 17.40 -33.91
CA GLY A 4 -4.28 17.21 -32.64
C GLY A 4 -3.70 15.80 -32.60
N GLY A 5 -2.42 15.68 -32.95
CA GLY A 5 -1.67 14.45 -32.79
C GLY A 5 -1.62 14.09 -31.31
N ALA A 6 -2.34 13.05 -30.91
CA ALA A 6 -2.13 12.40 -29.61
C ALA A 6 -0.65 12.00 -29.55
N LYS A 7 0.13 12.64 -28.69
CA LYS A 7 1.47 12.16 -28.35
C LYS A 7 1.28 10.78 -27.73
N SER A 8 1.62 9.72 -28.45
CA SER A 8 1.82 8.37 -27.90
C SER A 8 3.03 8.42 -26.96
N GLY A 9 2.88 9.07 -25.83
CA GLY A 9 3.85 9.03 -24.75
C GLY A 9 3.79 7.64 -24.12
N VAL A 10 4.92 7.03 -23.91
CA VAL A 10 5.02 5.76 -23.18
C VAL A 10 4.64 6.06 -21.72
N MET A 11 3.48 5.56 -21.25
CA MET A 11 2.93 5.85 -19.94
C MET A 11 3.86 5.38 -18.82
N LYS A 12 3.96 6.17 -17.76
CA LYS A 12 4.60 5.75 -16.51
C LYS A 12 3.77 4.65 -15.83
N THR A 13 4.44 3.68 -15.22
CA THR A 13 3.79 2.60 -14.50
C THR A 13 3.88 2.84 -12.99
N ILE A 14 2.75 2.74 -12.31
CA ILE A 14 2.66 2.77 -10.85
C ILE A 14 2.46 1.34 -10.36
N LEU A 15 3.44 0.82 -9.62
CA LEU A 15 3.40 -0.49 -8.99
C LEU A 15 2.98 -0.33 -7.53
N ILE A 16 1.81 -0.88 -7.16
CA ILE A 16 1.34 -0.92 -5.77
C ILE A 16 1.63 -2.32 -5.26
N VAL A 17 2.67 -2.47 -4.44
CA VAL A 17 3.24 -3.77 -4.10
C VAL A 17 2.93 -4.13 -2.65
N GLY A 18 2.14 -5.18 -2.44
CA GLY A 18 1.93 -5.78 -1.11
C GLY A 18 3.21 -6.46 -0.62
N ILE A 19 3.69 -6.03 0.55
CA ILE A 19 4.97 -6.51 1.11
C ILE A 19 4.81 -7.44 2.33
N GLY A 20 3.59 -7.88 2.61
CA GLY A 20 3.35 -8.70 3.80
C GLY A 20 3.35 -7.89 5.10
N THR A 21 3.47 -8.57 6.21
CA THR A 21 3.15 -8.04 7.55
C THR A 21 4.36 -7.86 8.46
N GLY A 22 5.53 -7.62 7.88
CA GLY A 22 6.75 -7.33 8.64
C GLY A 22 7.83 -8.43 8.58
N ASN A 23 7.48 -9.67 8.25
CA ASN A 23 8.48 -10.69 7.92
C ASN A 23 8.89 -10.51 6.45
N PRO A 24 10.18 -10.23 6.13
CA PRO A 24 10.64 -10.09 4.74
C PRO A 24 10.37 -11.32 3.87
N GLU A 25 10.21 -12.50 4.46
CA GLU A 25 9.90 -13.75 3.75
C GLU A 25 8.41 -13.86 3.35
N HIS A 26 7.56 -12.93 3.79
CA HIS A 26 6.17 -12.82 3.35
C HIS A 26 5.99 -12.14 1.99
N LEU A 27 7.08 -11.82 1.29
CA LEU A 27 6.99 -11.34 -0.08
C LEU A 27 6.60 -12.48 -1.02
N THR A 28 5.66 -12.17 -1.92
CA THR A 28 5.39 -13.06 -3.04
C THR A 28 6.51 -12.94 -4.09
N VAL A 29 6.73 -13.98 -4.87
CA VAL A 29 7.66 -13.93 -6.02
C VAL A 29 7.25 -12.81 -6.98
N GLN A 30 5.94 -12.58 -7.17
CA GLN A 30 5.43 -11.50 -7.99
C GLN A 30 5.84 -10.13 -7.44
N ALA A 31 5.79 -9.95 -6.11
CA ALA A 31 6.24 -8.72 -5.46
C ALA A 31 7.73 -8.48 -5.68
N ILE A 32 8.58 -9.50 -5.50
CA ILE A 32 10.02 -9.41 -5.76
C ILE A 32 10.28 -9.01 -7.21
N ASN A 33 9.63 -9.65 -8.17
CA ASN A 33 9.76 -9.33 -9.59
C ASN A 33 9.30 -7.89 -9.90
N ALA A 34 8.22 -7.42 -9.29
CA ALA A 34 7.73 -6.06 -9.47
C ALA A 34 8.70 -5.02 -8.91
N LEU A 35 9.27 -5.25 -7.71
CA LEU A 35 10.27 -4.36 -7.13
C LEU A 35 11.54 -4.27 -8.00
N ASN A 36 11.95 -5.37 -8.65
CA ASN A 36 13.12 -5.39 -9.54
C ASN A 36 12.86 -4.76 -10.92
N ARG A 37 11.59 -4.53 -11.30
CA ARG A 37 11.22 -3.77 -12.51
C ARG A 37 11.12 -2.25 -12.25
N ALA A 38 11.09 -1.85 -10.99
CA ALA A 38 10.95 -0.44 -10.64
C ALA A 38 12.25 0.33 -10.86
N ASP A 39 12.13 1.54 -11.41
CA ASP A 39 13.21 2.50 -11.49
C ASP A 39 13.34 3.31 -10.21
N VAL A 40 12.18 3.52 -9.52
CA VAL A 40 12.11 4.25 -8.26
C VAL A 40 11.24 3.48 -7.25
N LEU A 41 11.80 3.30 -6.05
CA LEU A 41 11.13 2.67 -4.92
C LEU A 41 10.78 3.76 -3.89
N PHE A 42 9.50 4.00 -3.66
CA PHE A 42 9.02 5.04 -2.76
C PHE A 42 8.75 4.46 -1.37
N ILE A 43 9.49 4.96 -0.36
CA ILE A 43 9.39 4.51 1.02
C ILE A 43 8.76 5.61 1.89
N PRO A 44 7.56 5.37 2.47
CA PRO A 44 6.93 6.35 3.35
C PRO A 44 7.63 6.41 4.71
N GLU A 45 7.95 7.63 5.13
CA GLU A 45 8.45 7.94 6.47
C GLU A 45 7.34 8.56 7.32
N LYS A 46 7.10 8.00 8.50
CA LYS A 46 6.02 8.42 9.43
C LYS A 46 6.57 8.82 10.80
N GLY A 47 7.59 9.68 10.86
CA GLY A 47 8.17 10.18 12.10
C GLY A 47 8.80 9.09 12.99
N GLU A 48 9.35 9.50 14.12
CA GLU A 48 10.14 8.64 15.03
C GLU A 48 9.37 7.43 15.59
N SER A 49 8.07 7.57 15.85
CA SER A 49 7.25 6.48 16.41
C SER A 49 7.04 5.28 15.48
N LYS A 50 7.44 5.37 14.21
CA LYS A 50 7.28 4.31 13.19
C LYS A 50 8.56 3.98 12.44
N ILE A 51 9.71 4.25 13.04
CA ILE A 51 11.05 3.91 12.49
C ILE A 51 11.13 2.43 12.12
N GLY A 52 10.59 1.53 12.95
CA GLY A 52 10.58 0.10 12.68
C GLY A 52 9.89 -0.29 11.37
N LEU A 53 8.83 0.43 10.97
CA LEU A 53 8.13 0.15 9.72
C LEU A 53 8.94 0.58 8.48
N ALA A 54 9.67 1.67 8.57
CA ALA A 54 10.58 2.09 7.50
C ALA A 54 11.77 1.13 7.40
N ALA A 55 12.33 0.70 8.53
CA ALA A 55 13.44 -0.24 8.60
C ALA A 55 13.14 -1.57 7.87
N VAL A 56 11.96 -2.16 8.08
CA VAL A 56 11.56 -3.38 7.37
C VAL A 56 11.47 -3.16 5.86
N ARG A 57 11.00 -2.01 5.40
CA ARG A 57 10.98 -1.70 3.95
C ARG A 57 12.40 -1.60 3.38
N HIS A 58 13.31 -0.97 4.11
CA HIS A 58 14.71 -0.90 3.71
C HIS A 58 15.37 -2.28 3.72
N GLU A 59 15.06 -3.13 4.69
CA GLU A 59 15.52 -4.52 4.73
C GLU A 59 15.02 -5.31 3.51
N ILE A 60 13.73 -5.20 3.18
CA ILE A 60 13.14 -5.83 1.98
C ILE A 60 13.87 -5.38 0.72
N VAL A 61 14.09 -4.07 0.56
CA VAL A 61 14.80 -3.53 -0.61
C VAL A 61 16.23 -4.06 -0.65
N GLY A 62 16.96 -4.00 0.46
CA GLY A 62 18.35 -4.50 0.52
C GLY A 62 18.48 -6.00 0.27
N ARG A 63 17.46 -6.80 0.65
CA ARG A 63 17.50 -8.25 0.51
C ARG A 63 17.07 -8.75 -0.87
N TYR A 64 16.09 -8.08 -1.50
CA TYR A 64 15.41 -8.64 -2.68
C TYR A 64 15.54 -7.79 -3.95
N VAL A 65 15.95 -6.53 -3.85
CA VAL A 65 16.14 -5.68 -5.03
C VAL A 65 17.58 -5.80 -5.50
N SER A 66 17.74 -6.40 -6.66
CA SER A 66 19.04 -6.59 -7.33
C SER A 66 19.26 -5.62 -8.50
N ASN A 67 18.25 -4.81 -8.87
CA ASN A 67 18.38 -3.82 -9.92
C ASN A 67 19.31 -2.67 -9.46
N PRO A 68 20.54 -2.55 -10.00
CA PRO A 68 21.50 -1.53 -9.55
C PRO A 68 21.12 -0.10 -9.98
N ALA A 69 20.19 0.04 -10.91
CA ALA A 69 19.68 1.31 -11.38
C ALA A 69 18.49 1.83 -10.56
N ALA A 70 17.88 0.97 -9.72
CA ALA A 70 16.75 1.35 -8.91
C ALA A 70 17.16 2.37 -7.84
N ARG A 71 16.41 3.47 -7.74
CA ARG A 71 16.61 4.49 -6.72
C ARG A 71 15.59 4.34 -5.61
N VAL A 72 16.01 4.57 -4.38
CA VAL A 72 15.11 4.64 -3.22
C VAL A 72 14.85 6.10 -2.89
N VAL A 73 13.60 6.48 -2.84
CA VAL A 73 13.14 7.83 -2.50
C VAL A 73 12.23 7.76 -1.27
N ALA A 74 12.67 8.37 -0.18
CA ALA A 74 11.87 8.50 1.02
C ALA A 74 10.91 9.70 0.89
N TYR A 75 9.69 9.58 1.44
CA TYR A 75 8.73 10.68 1.43
C TYR A 75 7.94 10.77 2.73
N GLY A 76 7.63 12.00 3.15
CA GLY A 76 6.83 12.27 4.33
C GLY A 76 5.34 11.95 4.10
N VAL A 77 4.72 11.29 5.07
CA VAL A 77 3.27 11.04 5.07
C VAL A 77 2.60 12.06 6.00
N PRO A 78 1.68 12.91 5.49
CA PRO A 78 0.99 13.88 6.31
C PRO A 78 0.14 13.19 7.38
N GLN A 79 0.03 13.81 8.54
CA GLN A 79 -0.90 13.34 9.57
C GLN A 79 -2.34 13.64 9.13
N ARG A 80 -3.22 12.66 9.38
CA ARG A 80 -4.65 12.88 9.24
C ARG A 80 -5.12 13.74 10.41
N ASP A 81 -6.02 14.68 10.15
CA ASP A 81 -6.69 15.44 11.19
C ASP A 81 -7.64 14.50 11.97
N ALA A 82 -7.23 14.13 13.18
CA ALA A 82 -8.04 13.29 14.06
C ALA A 82 -9.08 14.12 14.87
N GLY A 83 -8.97 15.45 14.84
CA GLY A 83 -9.89 16.36 15.54
C GLY A 83 -11.12 16.74 14.72
N ASN A 84 -11.15 16.46 13.42
CA ASN A 84 -12.31 16.73 12.58
C ASN A 84 -13.47 15.78 12.98
N PRO A 85 -14.65 16.32 13.36
CA PRO A 85 -15.81 15.51 13.73
C PRO A 85 -16.37 14.71 12.53
N ASP A 86 -16.17 15.17 11.30
CA ASP A 86 -16.48 14.39 10.10
C ASP A 86 -15.29 13.51 9.70
N TYR A 87 -15.39 12.25 10.08
CA TYR A 87 -14.36 11.26 9.79
C TYR A 87 -14.12 11.10 8.28
N GLN A 88 -15.20 11.09 7.47
CA GLN A 88 -15.09 10.89 6.03
C GLN A 88 -14.40 12.08 5.36
N GLU A 89 -14.78 13.30 5.71
CA GLU A 89 -14.14 14.52 5.23
C GLU A 89 -12.65 14.55 5.58
N SER A 90 -12.31 14.20 6.84
CA SER A 90 -10.91 14.12 7.28
C SER A 90 -10.09 13.10 6.46
N VAL A 91 -10.68 11.95 6.14
CA VAL A 91 -10.03 10.93 5.31
C VAL A 91 -9.87 11.42 3.88
N ASP A 92 -10.90 12.02 3.29
CA ASP A 92 -10.87 12.52 1.91
C ASP A 92 -9.83 13.62 1.73
N ALA A 93 -9.78 14.59 2.65
CA ALA A 93 -8.77 15.65 2.65
C ALA A 93 -7.34 15.09 2.81
N TRP A 94 -7.17 14.03 3.60
CA TRP A 94 -5.89 13.35 3.76
C TRP A 94 -5.48 12.59 2.49
N HIS A 95 -6.43 11.91 1.82
CA HIS A 95 -6.20 11.26 0.53
C HIS A 95 -5.79 12.25 -0.55
N ASP A 96 -6.41 13.43 -0.61
CA ASP A 96 -6.08 14.47 -1.59
C ASP A 96 -4.67 15.01 -1.39
N ARG A 97 -4.25 15.24 -0.14
CA ARG A 97 -2.87 15.63 0.18
C ARG A 97 -1.86 14.56 -0.22
N LEU A 98 -2.15 13.29 0.03
CA LEU A 98 -1.30 12.19 -0.38
C LEU A 98 -1.24 12.04 -1.91
N ALA A 99 -2.35 12.22 -2.60
CA ALA A 99 -2.36 12.19 -4.07
C ALA A 99 -1.46 13.29 -4.67
N GLN A 100 -1.45 14.49 -4.08
CA GLN A 100 -0.54 15.57 -4.49
C GLN A 100 0.93 15.20 -4.27
N ILE A 101 1.25 14.60 -3.11
CA ILE A 101 2.61 14.13 -2.82
C ILE A 101 3.02 13.05 -3.84
N ILE A 102 2.18 12.06 -4.08
CA ILE A 102 2.44 10.99 -5.04
C ILE A 102 2.62 11.55 -6.45
N ALA A 103 1.81 12.53 -6.86
CA ALA A 103 1.98 13.18 -8.16
C ALA A 103 3.37 13.81 -8.30
N GLY A 104 3.86 14.51 -7.27
CA GLY A 104 5.22 15.06 -7.24
C GLY A 104 6.30 13.97 -7.27
N LEU A 105 6.13 12.88 -6.54
CA LEU A 105 7.07 11.75 -6.54
C LEU A 105 7.19 11.09 -7.92
N LEU A 106 6.09 11.04 -8.68
CA LEU A 106 6.10 10.46 -10.02
C LEU A 106 6.85 11.31 -11.06
N GLU A 107 7.22 12.55 -10.73
CA GLU A 107 8.14 13.35 -11.55
C GLU A 107 9.55 12.74 -11.60
N ASP A 108 9.95 12.03 -10.55
CA ASP A 108 11.21 11.28 -10.49
C ASP A 108 11.24 10.03 -11.38
N VAL A 109 10.09 9.57 -11.84
CA VAL A 109 9.98 8.43 -12.77
C VAL A 109 10.01 8.96 -14.19
N HIS A 110 10.90 8.44 -15.02
CA HIS A 110 10.97 8.84 -16.43
C HIS A 110 9.77 8.31 -17.24
N GLU A 111 9.53 8.88 -18.42
CA GLU A 111 8.49 8.38 -19.34
C GLU A 111 8.74 6.92 -19.70
N GLY A 112 7.72 6.08 -19.53
CA GLY A 112 7.82 4.62 -19.72
C GLY A 112 8.44 3.87 -18.54
N GLY A 113 8.92 4.60 -17.53
CA GLY A 113 9.49 3.99 -16.32
C GLY A 113 8.43 3.53 -15.32
N ALA A 114 8.89 2.90 -14.25
CA ALA A 114 8.06 2.36 -13.19
C ALA A 114 8.45 2.88 -11.80
N GLY A 115 7.46 3.36 -11.04
CA GLY A 115 7.59 3.70 -9.62
C GLY A 115 6.84 2.72 -8.74
N ALA A 116 7.46 2.20 -7.69
CA ALA A 116 6.86 1.22 -6.79
C ALA A 116 6.58 1.80 -5.40
N PHE A 117 5.36 1.60 -4.92
CA PHE A 117 4.92 1.90 -3.56
C PHE A 117 4.80 0.61 -2.76
N LEU A 118 5.54 0.52 -1.65
CA LEU A 118 5.58 -0.65 -0.79
C LEU A 118 4.49 -0.55 0.28
N VAL A 119 3.45 -1.37 0.14
CA VAL A 119 2.23 -1.36 0.96
C VAL A 119 2.24 -2.51 1.96
N TRP A 120 1.92 -2.23 3.23
CA TRP A 120 1.80 -3.27 4.27
C TRP A 120 0.68 -4.25 3.97
N GLY A 121 0.94 -5.53 4.20
CA GLY A 121 0.00 -6.60 3.95
C GLY A 121 -0.33 -6.70 2.47
N ASP A 122 -1.60 -6.52 2.16
CA ASP A 122 -2.17 -6.54 0.81
C ASP A 122 -2.83 -5.18 0.50
N PRO A 123 -2.60 -4.59 -0.69
CA PRO A 123 -3.19 -3.30 -1.07
C PRO A 123 -4.73 -3.30 -1.12
N GLY A 124 -5.36 -4.45 -1.25
CA GLY A 124 -6.82 -4.59 -1.31
C GLY A 124 -7.50 -4.64 0.05
N LEU A 125 -6.74 -4.80 1.17
CA LEU A 125 -7.32 -4.99 2.49
C LEU A 125 -6.91 -3.87 3.45
N TYR A 126 -7.84 -2.97 3.78
CA TYR A 126 -7.66 -1.84 4.71
C TYR A 126 -6.46 -0.93 4.42
N ASP A 127 -6.08 -0.82 3.16
CA ASP A 127 -5.11 0.15 2.66
C ASP A 127 -5.80 1.21 1.78
N SER A 128 -5.19 2.38 1.69
CA SER A 128 -5.74 3.51 0.93
C SER A 128 -5.01 3.77 -0.39
N THR A 129 -3.88 3.13 -0.65
CA THR A 129 -3.00 3.48 -1.77
C THR A 129 -3.71 3.37 -3.12
N ILE A 130 -4.53 2.33 -3.34
CA ILE A 130 -5.31 2.17 -4.58
C ILE A 130 -6.26 3.36 -4.78
N ARG A 131 -6.97 3.79 -3.69
CA ARG A 131 -7.91 4.91 -3.73
C ARG A 131 -7.20 6.24 -3.97
N ILE A 132 -6.02 6.42 -3.37
CA ILE A 132 -5.20 7.63 -3.51
C ILE A 132 -4.65 7.72 -4.93
N VAL A 133 -4.12 6.63 -5.49
CA VAL A 133 -3.64 6.56 -6.88
C VAL A 133 -4.78 6.84 -7.87
N GLY A 134 -5.99 6.36 -7.58
CA GLY A 134 -7.18 6.66 -8.37
C GLY A 134 -7.59 8.15 -8.41
N ARG A 135 -7.01 9.01 -7.55
CA ARG A 135 -7.22 10.48 -7.55
C ARG A 135 -6.21 11.23 -8.41
N LEU A 136 -5.15 10.56 -8.88
CA LEU A 136 -4.13 11.18 -9.71
C LEU A 136 -4.72 11.64 -11.05
N ARG A 137 -4.24 12.78 -11.53
CA ARG A 137 -4.55 13.29 -12.87
C ARG A 137 -3.44 12.86 -13.83
N GLY A 138 -3.81 12.46 -15.03
CA GLY A 138 -2.87 11.98 -16.06
C GLY A 138 -3.09 10.50 -16.37
N ASP A 139 -2.39 10.05 -17.40
CA ASP A 139 -2.47 8.66 -17.87
C ASP A 139 -1.33 7.85 -17.25
N PHE A 140 -1.66 6.94 -16.36
CA PHE A 140 -0.74 6.02 -15.72
C PHE A 140 -1.21 4.59 -15.94
N ARG A 141 -0.26 3.68 -16.15
CA ARG A 141 -0.52 2.25 -16.02
C ARG A 141 -0.40 1.89 -14.52
N VAL A 142 -1.46 1.36 -13.94
CA VAL A 142 -1.46 0.93 -12.54
C VAL A 142 -1.46 -0.59 -12.48
N GLU A 143 -0.48 -1.15 -11.77
CA GLU A 143 -0.40 -2.58 -11.47
C GLU A 143 -0.45 -2.77 -9.96
N VAL A 144 -1.40 -3.57 -9.50
CA VAL A 144 -1.54 -3.93 -8.08
C VAL A 144 -1.03 -5.35 -7.89
N ILE A 145 -0.06 -5.50 -7.02
CA ILE A 145 0.57 -6.78 -6.70
C ILE A 145 0.12 -7.22 -5.31
N ALA A 146 -0.54 -8.37 -5.25
CA ALA A 146 -1.06 -8.92 -4.02
C ALA A 146 0.03 -9.26 -3.00
N GLY A 147 -0.30 -9.13 -1.72
CA GLY A 147 0.57 -9.47 -0.59
C GLY A 147 -0.12 -10.37 0.42
N ILE A 148 0.65 -10.91 1.37
CA ILE A 148 0.12 -11.69 2.48
C ILE A 148 -0.44 -10.73 3.52
N THR A 149 -1.74 -10.84 3.82
CA THR A 149 -2.39 -9.98 4.81
C THR A 149 -2.04 -10.39 6.25
N ALA A 150 -2.29 -9.48 7.21
CA ALA A 150 -2.14 -9.79 8.63
C ALA A 150 -3.02 -10.97 9.06
N VAL A 151 -4.17 -11.17 8.41
CA VAL A 151 -5.09 -12.27 8.71
C VAL A 151 -4.44 -13.61 8.39
N GLN A 152 -3.89 -13.78 7.18
CA GLN A 152 -3.21 -15.02 6.80
C GLN A 152 -1.93 -15.26 7.62
N ALA A 153 -1.15 -14.21 7.86
CA ALA A 153 0.07 -14.33 8.65
C ALA A 153 -0.23 -14.75 10.09
N LEU A 154 -1.30 -14.21 10.70
CA LEU A 154 -1.72 -14.56 12.06
C LEU A 154 -2.20 -16.00 12.15
N THR A 155 -3.08 -16.44 11.26
CA THR A 155 -3.60 -17.82 11.27
C THR A 155 -2.50 -18.83 11.01
N ALA A 156 -1.57 -18.54 10.10
CA ALA A 156 -0.40 -19.38 9.84
C ALA A 156 0.52 -19.50 11.07
N ALA A 157 0.78 -18.37 11.76
CA ALA A 157 1.62 -18.37 12.96
C ALA A 157 1.03 -19.21 14.11
N HIS A 158 -0.29 -19.33 14.16
CA HIS A 158 -1.00 -20.16 15.16
C HIS A 158 -1.38 -21.56 14.68
N GLY A 159 -1.14 -21.89 13.41
CA GLY A 159 -1.49 -23.20 12.83
C GLY A 159 -3.01 -23.47 12.85
N ILE A 160 -3.83 -22.43 12.66
CA ILE A 160 -5.31 -22.54 12.70
C ILE A 160 -5.95 -22.15 11.38
N GLY A 161 -7.12 -22.73 11.07
CA GLY A 161 -7.99 -22.24 10.01
C GLY A 161 -8.70 -20.98 10.46
N LEU A 162 -8.90 -20.03 9.54
CA LEU A 162 -9.61 -18.78 9.83
C LEU A 162 -11.10 -19.01 10.06
N ASN A 163 -11.70 -19.91 9.29
CA ASN A 163 -13.12 -20.20 9.30
C ASN A 163 -13.40 -21.63 9.74
N ARG A 164 -14.55 -21.84 10.35
CA ARG A 164 -15.15 -23.18 10.53
C ARG A 164 -15.71 -23.66 9.19
N ILE A 165 -15.85 -24.95 9.02
CA ILE A 165 -16.33 -25.56 7.76
C ILE A 165 -17.72 -25.02 7.42
N GLY A 166 -17.82 -24.35 6.26
CA GLY A 166 -19.08 -23.80 5.76
C GLY A 166 -19.58 -22.53 6.43
N GLU A 167 -18.86 -22.02 7.45
CA GLU A 167 -19.27 -20.82 8.18
C GLU A 167 -18.62 -19.55 7.59
N PRO A 168 -19.34 -18.42 7.64
CA PRO A 168 -18.83 -17.15 7.21
C PRO A 168 -17.81 -16.58 8.20
N VAL A 169 -16.92 -15.71 7.71
CA VAL A 169 -16.02 -14.88 8.52
C VAL A 169 -16.29 -13.41 8.24
N LEU A 170 -16.52 -12.64 9.30
CA LEU A 170 -16.61 -11.18 9.20
C LEU A 170 -15.22 -10.56 9.38
N ILE A 171 -14.81 -9.72 8.45
CA ILE A 171 -13.63 -8.85 8.61
C ILE A 171 -14.13 -7.43 8.80
N THR A 172 -13.82 -6.82 9.95
CA THR A 172 -14.32 -5.50 10.35
C THR A 172 -13.25 -4.69 11.10
N THR A 173 -13.61 -3.50 11.54
CA THR A 173 -12.78 -2.66 12.42
C THR A 173 -13.42 -2.54 13.80
N GLY A 174 -12.63 -2.24 14.84
CA GLY A 174 -13.16 -2.06 16.20
C GLY A 174 -14.32 -1.06 16.28
N ARG A 175 -14.26 0.01 15.47
CA ARG A 175 -15.34 1.02 15.40
C ARG A 175 -16.67 0.51 14.84
N GLN A 176 -16.63 -0.54 14.04
CA GLN A 176 -17.81 -1.14 13.39
C GLN A 176 -18.17 -2.48 14.04
N LEU A 177 -17.49 -2.83 15.12
CA LEU A 177 -17.76 -4.07 15.85
C LEU A 177 -19.08 -3.92 16.63
N GLY A 178 -20.11 -4.60 16.18
CA GLY A 178 -21.38 -4.73 16.87
C GLY A 178 -21.51 -6.10 17.54
N ALA A 179 -22.73 -6.51 17.85
CA ALA A 179 -23.01 -7.89 18.26
C ALA A 179 -22.70 -8.83 17.09
N VAL A 180 -21.71 -9.72 17.27
CA VAL A 180 -21.29 -10.67 16.23
C VAL A 180 -21.71 -12.07 16.60
N ALA A 181 -22.29 -12.79 15.63
CA ALA A 181 -22.73 -14.18 15.77
C ALA A 181 -21.80 -15.19 15.06
N GLN A 182 -20.74 -14.71 14.43
CA GLN A 182 -19.83 -15.50 13.60
C GLN A 182 -18.36 -15.23 13.97
N ASP A 183 -17.47 -16.05 13.43
CA ASP A 183 -16.03 -15.80 13.54
C ASP A 183 -15.68 -14.43 12.94
N THR A 184 -14.96 -13.62 13.70
CA THR A 184 -14.73 -12.21 13.35
C THR A 184 -13.28 -11.84 13.48
N VAL A 185 -12.75 -11.20 12.44
CA VAL A 185 -11.43 -10.56 12.46
C VAL A 185 -11.62 -9.06 12.65
N VAL A 186 -11.07 -8.52 13.72
CA VAL A 186 -11.05 -7.08 13.98
C VAL A 186 -9.71 -6.51 13.53
N MET A 187 -9.77 -5.61 12.54
CA MET A 187 -8.59 -4.95 11.96
C MET A 187 -8.48 -3.50 12.47
N LEU A 188 -7.25 -2.96 12.46
CA LEU A 188 -6.97 -1.55 12.77
C LEU A 188 -7.47 -1.10 14.15
N ASP A 189 -7.52 -2.01 15.11
CA ASP A 189 -7.79 -1.67 16.49
C ASP A 189 -6.47 -1.47 17.25
N GLY A 190 -6.25 -0.26 17.78
CA GLY A 190 -5.08 0.08 18.59
C GLY A 190 -5.32 -0.06 20.09
N GLN A 191 -6.54 -0.41 20.49
CA GLN A 191 -6.94 -0.64 21.87
C GLN A 191 -7.68 -1.98 21.92
N LEU A 192 -7.11 -2.92 22.64
CA LEU A 192 -7.84 -4.14 23.00
C LEU A 192 -9.01 -3.72 23.88
N ALA A 193 -10.22 -3.90 23.39
CA ALA A 193 -11.44 -3.69 24.17
C ALA A 193 -11.59 -4.80 25.23
#